data_db4380d0114813bef37b9b45ce5deff1
#
_entry.id   db4380d0114813bef37b9b45ce5deff1
#
_cell.length_a   1.000
_cell.length_b   1.000
_cell.length_c   1.000
_cell.angle_alpha   90.00
_cell.angle_beta   90.00
_cell.angle_gamma   90.00
#
_symmetry.space_group_name_H-M   'P 1'
#
loop_
_entity.id
_entity.type
_entity.pdbx_description
1 polymer ?
#
loop_
_entity_poly.entity_id
_entity_poly.type
_entity_poly.pdbx_seq_one_letter_code
_entity_poly.pdbx_strand_id
1 'polypeptide(L)'
;DTNAGRFEKGSPMGGYYSPYKNPKLTDGPEGEYLTDRLTNETIDFIESRDKSKPFAAFLSFYNVHTPIQENKEFYDYYLEKLNGFEDKEIITKKEGDAKTVLNQRNPKYASMVHATDNNVGRIINYLKKNELFDNTLIVFTSDNGGLSTVRGVAPTSVYPLRAGKG
;
A
#
# COMPACT_ATOMS: atom_id res chain seq x y z
N ASP A 1 5.10 -1.60 -16.24
CA ASP A 1 3.72 -2.01 -15.90
C ASP A 1 3.71 -3.39 -15.27
N THR A 2 4.11 -3.45 -14.01
CA THR A 2 3.91 -4.63 -13.20
C THR A 2 2.47 -4.62 -12.70
N ASN A 3 1.57 -5.28 -13.39
CA ASN A 3 0.23 -5.53 -12.90
C ASN A 3 0.31 -6.67 -11.86
N ALA A 4 0.89 -6.38 -10.69
CA ALA A 4 1.04 -7.31 -9.60
C ALA A 4 -0.34 -7.67 -9.03
N GLY A 5 -1.10 -8.48 -9.63
CA GLY A 5 -2.43 -8.86 -9.17
C GLY A 5 -3.38 -9.25 -10.29
N ARG A 6 -2.98 -9.06 -11.55
CA ARG A 6 -3.74 -9.64 -12.66
C ARG A 6 -2.92 -10.73 -13.33
N PHE A 7 -3.36 -11.93 -13.15
CA PHE A 7 -2.90 -13.14 -13.81
C PHE A 7 -3.76 -13.44 -15.03
N GLU A 8 -3.30 -14.38 -15.82
CA GLU A 8 -4.10 -14.98 -16.89
C GLU A 8 -5.49 -15.37 -16.37
N LYS A 9 -6.49 -15.23 -17.20
CA LYS A 9 -7.89 -15.53 -16.88
C LYS A 9 -8.00 -16.95 -16.31
N GLY A 10 -8.36 -17.05 -15.02
CA GLY A 10 -8.47 -18.32 -14.30
C GLY A 10 -7.32 -18.67 -13.35
N SER A 11 -6.23 -17.88 -13.33
CA SER A 11 -5.19 -18.06 -12.32
C SER A 11 -5.59 -17.42 -10.98
N PRO A 12 -5.25 -18.01 -9.84
CA PRO A 12 -5.46 -17.35 -8.55
C PRO A 12 -4.69 -16.03 -8.55
N MET A 13 -5.34 -14.97 -8.09
CA MET A 13 -4.70 -13.66 -7.96
C MET A 13 -3.48 -13.81 -7.07
N GLY A 14 -2.31 -13.33 -7.51
CA GLY A 14 -1.14 -13.17 -6.65
C GLY A 14 -1.46 -12.22 -5.53
N GLY A 15 -0.92 -12.51 -4.40
CA GLY A 15 -1.04 -11.64 -3.26
C GLY A 15 0.08 -10.61 -3.23
N TYR A 16 0.18 -9.98 -2.08
CA TYR A 16 1.27 -9.06 -1.77
C TYR A 16 2.57 -9.78 -1.38
N TYR A 17 2.59 -11.11 -1.35
CA TYR A 17 3.76 -11.89 -0.99
C TYR A 17 4.31 -12.69 -2.16
N SER A 18 5.64 -12.74 -2.25
CA SER A 18 6.33 -13.67 -3.15
C SER A 18 6.03 -15.13 -2.76
N PRO A 19 5.81 -16.00 -3.76
CA PRO A 19 5.91 -15.79 -5.20
C PRO A 19 4.73 -14.99 -5.77
N TYR A 20 5.04 -13.90 -6.46
CA TYR A 20 4.00 -12.99 -7.02
C TYR A 20 3.27 -13.60 -8.21
N LYS A 21 3.84 -14.62 -8.83
CA LYS A 21 3.30 -15.28 -10.04
C LYS A 21 2.99 -14.29 -11.17
N ASN A 22 3.79 -13.25 -11.29
CA ASN A 22 3.64 -12.20 -12.29
C ASN A 22 4.68 -12.42 -13.40
N PRO A 23 4.28 -12.60 -14.67
CA PRO A 23 5.20 -12.88 -15.76
C PRO A 23 6.19 -11.74 -16.04
N LYS A 24 5.93 -10.54 -15.52
CA LYS A 24 6.79 -9.35 -15.71
C LYS A 24 7.63 -8.99 -14.48
N LEU A 25 7.48 -9.71 -13.40
CA LEU A 25 8.20 -9.50 -12.15
C LEU A 25 8.81 -10.82 -11.70
N THR A 26 10.12 -10.90 -11.67
CA THR A 26 10.81 -12.06 -11.09
C THR A 26 10.47 -12.17 -9.62
N ASP A 27 10.07 -13.37 -9.19
CA ASP A 27 9.81 -13.63 -7.78
C ASP A 27 11.07 -13.38 -6.94
N GLY A 28 10.89 -12.71 -5.83
CA GLY A 28 11.90 -12.53 -4.81
C GLY A 28 11.94 -13.69 -3.83
N PRO A 29 12.65 -13.55 -2.71
CA PRO A 29 12.61 -14.53 -1.63
C PRO A 29 11.19 -14.86 -1.19
N GLU A 30 10.95 -16.09 -0.77
CA GLU A 30 9.65 -16.48 -0.26
C GLU A 30 9.22 -15.57 0.90
N GLY A 31 8.01 -15.05 0.81
CA GLY A 31 7.46 -14.15 1.82
C GLY A 31 7.90 -12.69 1.69
N GLU A 32 8.65 -12.29 0.66
CA GLU A 32 8.93 -10.88 0.38
C GLU A 32 7.63 -10.13 0.10
N TYR A 33 7.42 -8.99 0.78
CA TYR A 33 6.24 -8.16 0.59
C TYR A 33 6.40 -7.24 -0.61
N LEU A 34 5.39 -7.15 -1.47
CA LEU A 34 5.45 -6.43 -2.75
C LEU A 34 5.85 -4.96 -2.61
N THR A 35 5.38 -4.29 -1.56
CA THR A 35 5.71 -2.89 -1.31
C THR A 35 7.19 -2.71 -1.04
N ASP A 36 7.81 -3.65 -0.29
CA ASP A 36 9.25 -3.66 -0.02
C ASP A 36 10.03 -3.92 -1.31
N ARG A 37 9.58 -4.87 -2.11
CA ARG A 37 10.19 -5.19 -3.40
C ARG A 37 10.21 -3.97 -4.34
N LEU A 38 9.09 -3.29 -4.52
CA LEU A 38 9.00 -2.11 -5.39
C LEU A 38 9.88 -0.96 -4.89
N THR A 39 10.00 -0.83 -3.57
CA THR A 39 10.90 0.13 -2.94
C THR A 39 12.36 -0.20 -3.20
N ASN A 40 12.76 -1.47 -3.07
CA ASN A 40 14.11 -1.93 -3.36
C ASN A 40 14.47 -1.65 -4.83
N GLU A 41 13.62 -2.03 -5.77
CA GLU A 41 13.81 -1.77 -7.20
C GLU A 41 13.95 -0.27 -7.51
N THR A 42 13.20 0.58 -6.79
CA THR A 42 13.30 2.03 -6.95
C THR A 42 14.64 2.56 -6.43
N ILE A 43 15.09 2.08 -5.28
CA ILE A 43 16.38 2.47 -4.71
C ILE A 43 17.53 2.00 -5.63
N ASP A 44 17.47 0.75 -6.09
CA ASP A 44 18.47 0.17 -7.00
C ASP A 44 18.54 0.93 -8.33
N PHE A 45 17.39 1.35 -8.86
CA PHE A 45 17.32 2.23 -10.03
C PHE A 45 18.03 3.56 -9.78
N ILE A 46 17.75 4.21 -8.65
CA ILE A 46 18.36 5.49 -8.30
C ILE A 46 19.87 5.32 -8.09
N GLU A 47 20.32 4.20 -7.51
CA GLU A 47 21.73 3.93 -7.24
C GLU A 47 22.52 3.65 -8.52
N SER A 48 21.95 2.84 -9.41
CA SER A 48 22.61 2.38 -10.64
C SER A 48 22.56 3.38 -11.80
N ARG A 49 21.83 4.50 -11.65
CA ARG A 49 21.67 5.49 -12.71
C ARG A 49 22.98 6.16 -13.14
N ASP A 50 23.01 6.71 -14.30
CA ASP A 50 24.04 7.66 -14.73
C ASP A 50 23.98 8.93 -13.85
N LYS A 51 24.92 9.09 -12.92
CA LYS A 51 24.94 10.19 -11.95
C LYS A 51 25.17 11.57 -12.58
N SER A 52 25.60 11.61 -13.85
CA SER A 52 25.76 12.87 -14.59
C SER A 52 24.44 13.42 -15.13
N LYS A 53 23.36 12.67 -15.05
CA LYS A 53 22.04 13.02 -15.58
C LYS A 53 20.98 13.14 -14.49
N PRO A 54 19.97 14.00 -14.67
CA PRO A 54 18.81 13.99 -13.82
C PRO A 54 18.03 12.67 -13.99
N PHE A 55 17.24 12.30 -12.98
CA PHE A 55 16.37 11.13 -13.05
C PHE A 55 14.93 11.51 -12.74
N ALA A 56 14.00 10.69 -13.22
CA ALA A 56 12.61 10.69 -12.81
C ALA A 56 12.22 9.25 -12.46
N ALA A 57 11.67 9.05 -11.27
CA ALA A 57 11.14 7.78 -10.82
C ALA A 57 9.63 7.92 -10.60
N PHE A 58 8.84 7.04 -11.20
CA PHE A 58 7.40 6.94 -10.98
C PHE A 58 7.12 5.59 -10.29
N LEU A 59 6.97 5.64 -8.97
CA LEU A 59 6.70 4.47 -8.16
C LEU A 59 5.21 4.35 -7.88
N SER A 60 4.58 3.33 -8.47
CA SER A 60 3.18 2.99 -8.20
C SER A 60 3.10 1.85 -7.21
N PHE A 61 2.81 2.16 -5.95
CA PHE A 61 2.45 1.13 -4.99
C PHE A 61 1.09 0.53 -5.31
N TYR A 62 0.93 -0.76 -5.02
CA TYR A 62 -0.36 -1.43 -5.06
C TYR A 62 -1.19 -1.22 -3.80
N ASN A 63 -0.51 -0.88 -2.70
CA ASN A 63 -1.16 -0.59 -1.44
C ASN A 63 -2.07 0.64 -1.60
N VAL A 64 -3.25 0.55 -1.12
CA VAL A 64 -3.86 -0.50 -0.30
C VAL A 64 -5.03 -1.16 -1.04
N HIS A 65 -4.78 -1.68 -2.23
CA HIS A 65 -5.78 -2.32 -3.07
C HIS A 65 -6.08 -3.75 -2.58
N THR A 66 -7.23 -4.28 -2.95
CA THR A 66 -7.57 -5.70 -2.73
C THR A 66 -6.63 -6.64 -3.52
N PRO A 67 -6.37 -7.84 -2.98
CA PRO A 67 -6.87 -8.38 -1.72
C PRO A 67 -6.32 -7.62 -0.51
N ILE A 68 -7.16 -7.43 0.55
CA ILE A 68 -6.67 -6.86 1.80
C ILE A 68 -5.86 -7.94 2.52
N GLN A 69 -4.55 -7.87 2.34
CA GLN A 69 -3.60 -8.84 2.85
C GLN A 69 -2.60 -8.14 3.76
N GLU A 70 -2.66 -8.50 5.03
CA GLU A 70 -1.83 -7.88 6.06
C GLU A 70 -0.34 -7.88 5.71
N ASN A 71 0.36 -6.82 6.07
CA ASN A 71 1.80 -6.88 6.21
C ASN A 71 2.12 -7.53 7.56
N LYS A 72 2.83 -8.67 7.54
CA LYS A 72 3.09 -9.51 8.73
C LYS A 72 3.95 -8.80 9.77
N GLU A 73 4.83 -7.89 9.37
CA GLU A 73 5.69 -7.14 10.29
C GLU A 73 4.89 -6.19 11.19
N PHE A 74 3.82 -5.58 10.65
CA PHE A 74 3.05 -4.55 11.36
C PHE A 74 1.68 -5.02 11.84
N TYR A 75 1.23 -6.21 11.44
CA TYR A 75 -0.13 -6.68 11.70
C TYR A 75 -0.44 -6.83 13.18
N ASP A 76 0.45 -7.49 13.93
CA ASP A 76 0.22 -7.77 15.35
C ASP A 76 0.12 -6.50 16.18
N TYR A 77 0.90 -5.45 15.85
CA TYR A 77 0.79 -4.14 16.47
C TYR A 77 -0.63 -3.55 16.31
N TYR A 78 -1.20 -3.63 15.12
CA TYR A 78 -2.54 -3.09 14.87
C TYR A 78 -3.64 -3.98 15.42
N LEU A 79 -3.43 -5.28 15.52
CA LEU A 79 -4.35 -6.21 16.17
C LEU A 79 -4.43 -5.93 17.68
N GLU A 80 -3.28 -5.74 18.32
CA GLU A 80 -3.22 -5.36 19.74
C GLU A 80 -3.88 -4.00 19.98
N LYS A 81 -3.57 -3.02 19.14
CA LYS A 81 -4.20 -1.71 19.19
C LYS A 81 -5.73 -1.77 19.07
N LEU A 82 -6.24 -2.59 18.14
CA LEU A 82 -7.68 -2.82 18.00
C LEU A 82 -8.27 -3.45 19.26
N ASN A 83 -7.58 -4.42 19.85
CA ASN A 83 -8.04 -5.09 21.08
C ASN A 83 -8.09 -4.13 22.29
N GLY A 84 -7.28 -3.09 22.30
CA GLY A 84 -7.26 -2.05 23.32
C GLY A 84 -8.41 -1.03 23.22
N PHE A 85 -9.17 -1.00 22.11
CA PHE A 85 -10.32 -0.11 22.02
C PHE A 85 -11.51 -0.63 22.86
N GLU A 86 -12.15 0.27 23.59
CA GLU A 86 -13.38 -0.03 24.35
C GLU A 86 -14.53 -0.35 23.39
N ASP A 87 -14.73 0.50 22.37
CA ASP A 87 -15.72 0.30 21.33
C ASP A 87 -15.09 -0.43 20.14
N LYS A 88 -15.55 -1.65 19.90
CA LYS A 88 -15.09 -2.52 18.79
C LYS A 88 -16.05 -2.57 17.61
N GLU A 89 -17.19 -1.89 17.70
CA GLU A 89 -18.20 -1.92 16.64
C GLU A 89 -17.77 -1.09 15.42
N ILE A 90 -18.13 -1.59 14.25
CA ILE A 90 -17.96 -0.85 13.00
C ILE A 90 -19.16 0.09 12.85
N ILE A 91 -18.86 1.38 12.89
CA ILE A 91 -19.87 2.43 12.69
C ILE A 91 -20.01 2.66 11.19
N THR A 92 -21.24 2.57 10.69
CA THR A 92 -21.52 2.80 9.28
C THR A 92 -22.63 3.83 9.09
N LYS A 93 -22.58 4.52 7.95
CA LYS A 93 -23.62 5.42 7.47
C LYS A 93 -24.06 5.01 6.07
N LYS A 94 -25.34 5.07 5.77
CA LYS A 94 -25.87 4.83 4.42
C LYS A 94 -25.39 5.96 3.49
N GLU A 95 -24.89 5.59 2.32
CA GLU A 95 -24.48 6.49 1.25
C GLU A 95 -24.95 5.90 -0.10
N GLY A 96 -25.98 6.49 -0.70
CA GLY A 96 -26.65 5.92 -1.85
C GLY A 96 -27.20 4.51 -1.56
N ASP A 97 -26.82 3.54 -2.38
CA ASP A 97 -27.20 2.11 -2.22
C ASP A 97 -26.18 1.30 -1.40
N ALA A 98 -25.12 1.94 -0.91
CA ALA A 98 -24.04 1.32 -0.16
C ALA A 98 -23.97 1.87 1.28
N LYS A 99 -22.97 1.40 2.03
CA LYS A 99 -22.63 1.90 3.34
C LYS A 99 -21.20 2.39 3.36
N THR A 100 -20.97 3.57 3.93
CA THR A 100 -19.63 4.04 4.24
C THR A 100 -19.28 3.75 5.70
N VAL A 101 -18.02 3.38 5.92
CA VAL A 101 -17.47 3.15 7.26
C VAL A 101 -16.97 4.47 7.85
N LEU A 102 -17.31 4.75 9.09
CA LEU A 102 -16.96 6.00 9.76
C LEU A 102 -15.77 5.88 10.73
N ASN A 103 -15.35 4.65 11.06
CA ASN A 103 -14.25 4.42 11.99
C ASN A 103 -13.28 3.34 11.48
N GLN A 104 -12.03 3.45 11.88
CA GLN A 104 -10.97 2.50 11.48
C GLN A 104 -11.01 1.28 12.41
N ARG A 105 -11.25 0.09 11.83
CA ARG A 105 -11.35 -1.16 12.59
C ARG A 105 -10.72 -2.38 11.90
N ASN A 106 -9.91 -2.15 10.88
CA ASN A 106 -9.30 -3.24 10.12
C ASN A 106 -7.78 -3.24 10.30
N PRO A 107 -7.22 -4.13 11.16
CA PRO A 107 -5.78 -4.19 11.41
C PRO A 107 -4.98 -4.62 10.18
N LYS A 108 -5.56 -5.43 9.28
CA LYS A 108 -4.91 -5.80 8.02
C LYS A 108 -4.69 -4.58 7.13
N TYR A 109 -5.73 -3.78 6.94
CA TYR A 109 -5.64 -2.55 6.17
C TYR A 109 -4.65 -1.56 6.79
N ALA A 110 -4.69 -1.40 8.11
CA ALA A 110 -3.77 -0.51 8.82
C ALA A 110 -2.30 -0.94 8.66
N SER A 111 -2.03 -2.25 8.71
CA SER A 111 -0.66 -2.77 8.49
C SER A 111 -0.17 -2.53 7.04
N MET A 112 -1.07 -2.58 6.06
CA MET A 112 -0.74 -2.24 4.67
C MET A 112 -0.39 -0.75 4.51
N VAL A 113 -1.14 0.13 5.16
CA VAL A 113 -0.85 1.58 5.19
C VAL A 113 0.51 1.85 5.83
N HIS A 114 0.78 1.22 6.97
CA HIS A 114 2.07 1.34 7.67
C HIS A 114 3.23 0.87 6.78
N ALA A 115 3.07 -0.25 6.07
CA ALA A 115 4.09 -0.71 5.13
C ALA A 115 4.37 0.31 4.03
N THR A 116 3.34 1.01 3.54
CA THR A 116 3.52 2.09 2.56
C THR A 116 4.29 3.27 3.15
N ASP A 117 3.90 3.73 4.33
CA ASP A 117 4.56 4.82 5.03
C ASP A 117 6.04 4.52 5.32
N ASN A 118 6.31 3.32 5.84
CA ASN A 118 7.67 2.85 6.10
C ASN A 118 8.52 2.86 4.81
N ASN A 119 7.96 2.39 3.70
CA ASN A 119 8.66 2.32 2.43
C ASN A 119 8.90 3.70 1.79
N VAL A 120 7.97 4.63 1.92
CA VAL A 120 8.20 6.04 1.55
C VAL A 120 9.34 6.62 2.41
N GLY A 121 9.33 6.34 3.71
CA GLY A 121 10.41 6.73 4.63
C GLY A 121 11.78 6.17 4.21
N ARG A 122 11.85 4.93 3.75
CA ARG A 122 13.09 4.30 3.24
C ARG A 122 13.65 5.07 2.03
N ILE A 123 12.80 5.43 1.08
CA ILE A 123 13.24 6.22 -0.10
C ILE A 123 13.72 7.59 0.31
N ILE A 124 12.97 8.29 1.17
CA ILE A 124 13.37 9.62 1.67
C ILE A 124 14.71 9.55 2.40
N ASN A 125 14.90 8.54 3.26
CA ASN A 125 16.16 8.35 3.98
C ASN A 125 17.31 8.03 3.03
N TYR A 126 17.08 7.23 1.99
CA TYR A 126 18.08 6.96 0.95
C TYR A 126 18.49 8.25 0.23
N LEU A 127 17.52 9.09 -0.17
CA LEU A 127 17.81 10.37 -0.83
C LEU A 127 18.60 11.31 0.07
N LYS A 128 18.25 11.39 1.36
CA LYS A 128 18.98 12.21 2.33
C LYS A 128 20.41 11.73 2.53
N LYS A 129 20.60 10.41 2.72
CA LYS A 129 21.92 9.80 2.93
C LYS A 129 22.87 10.01 1.75
N ASN A 130 22.32 10.11 0.54
CA ASN A 130 23.08 10.28 -0.70
C ASN A 130 23.09 11.74 -1.21
N GLU A 131 22.71 12.72 -0.38
CA GLU A 131 22.73 14.16 -0.69
C GLU A 131 21.87 14.52 -1.92
N LEU A 132 20.82 13.73 -2.19
CA LEU A 132 19.91 13.94 -3.32
C LEU A 132 18.63 14.66 -2.91
N PHE A 133 18.29 14.64 -1.63
CA PHE A 133 17.00 15.08 -1.13
C PHE A 133 16.69 16.54 -1.46
N ASP A 134 17.63 17.44 -1.24
CA ASP A 134 17.42 18.89 -1.41
C ASP A 134 17.29 19.32 -2.89
N ASN A 135 17.69 18.44 -3.81
CA ASN A 135 17.55 18.66 -5.26
C ASN A 135 16.57 17.67 -5.91
N THR A 136 15.63 17.14 -5.14
CA THR A 136 14.61 16.20 -5.64
C THR A 136 13.21 16.70 -5.30
N LEU A 137 12.38 16.92 -6.32
CA LEU A 137 10.96 17.14 -6.12
C LEU A 137 10.29 15.79 -5.82
N ILE A 138 9.66 15.69 -4.65
CA ILE A 138 8.91 14.49 -4.23
C ILE A 138 7.42 14.82 -4.26
N VAL A 139 6.66 14.04 -5.03
CA VAL A 139 5.19 14.13 -5.07
C VAL A 139 4.61 12.82 -4.56
N PHE A 140 3.85 12.88 -3.49
CA PHE A 140 3.08 11.75 -2.96
C PHE A 140 1.59 12.00 -3.20
N THR A 141 0.95 11.07 -3.88
CA THR A 141 -0.47 11.19 -4.23
C THR A 141 -1.12 9.80 -4.31
N SER A 142 -2.43 9.75 -4.43
CA SER A 142 -3.21 8.55 -4.68
C SER A 142 -4.07 8.74 -5.93
N ASP A 143 -4.39 7.65 -6.59
CA ASP A 143 -5.30 7.61 -7.75
C ASP A 143 -6.75 7.89 -7.33
N ASN A 144 -7.12 7.50 -6.10
CA ASN A 144 -8.43 7.73 -5.50
C ASN A 144 -8.37 7.63 -3.97
N GLY A 145 -9.49 7.92 -3.31
CA GLY A 145 -9.65 7.69 -1.88
C GLY A 145 -9.66 6.20 -1.51
N GLY A 146 -9.49 5.90 -0.24
CA GLY A 146 -9.57 4.53 0.28
C GLY A 146 -10.93 3.88 0.01
N LEU A 147 -10.96 2.55 -0.04
CA LEU A 147 -12.19 1.77 -0.24
C LEU A 147 -13.08 1.83 1.00
N SER A 148 -13.85 2.90 1.13
CA SER A 148 -14.70 3.20 2.29
C SER A 148 -16.18 2.93 2.07
N THR A 149 -16.60 2.71 0.82
CA THR A 149 -18.00 2.57 0.45
C THR A 149 -18.18 1.32 -0.41
N VAL A 150 -18.82 0.30 0.17
CA VAL A 150 -19.12 -0.97 -0.50
C VAL A 150 -20.46 -1.51 -0.01
N ARG A 151 -21.05 -2.48 -0.74
CA ARG A 151 -22.28 -3.15 -0.31
C ARG A 151 -22.12 -3.96 0.98
N GLY A 152 -20.91 -4.45 1.28
CA GLY A 152 -20.55 -5.14 2.52
C GLY A 152 -19.91 -4.22 3.55
N VAL A 153 -18.92 -4.74 4.27
CA VAL A 153 -18.11 -3.98 5.22
C VAL A 153 -16.84 -3.52 4.52
N ALA A 154 -16.68 -2.21 4.38
CA ALA A 154 -15.49 -1.63 3.80
C ALA A 154 -14.26 -1.78 4.71
N PRO A 155 -13.05 -1.94 4.15
CA PRO A 155 -11.85 -2.16 4.96
C PRO A 155 -11.34 -0.89 5.65
N THR A 156 -11.81 0.28 5.25
CA THR A 156 -11.32 1.55 5.79
C THR A 156 -12.41 2.61 5.89
N SER A 157 -12.08 3.71 6.53
CA SER A 157 -12.86 4.94 6.58
C SER A 157 -12.07 6.10 5.99
N VAL A 158 -12.73 6.98 5.28
CA VAL A 158 -12.18 8.27 4.82
C VAL A 158 -12.77 9.43 5.61
N TYR A 159 -13.61 9.16 6.61
CA TYR A 159 -14.19 10.19 7.46
C TYR A 159 -13.09 11.05 8.16
N PRO A 160 -13.20 12.38 8.25
CA PRO A 160 -14.37 13.21 7.92
C PRO A 160 -14.50 13.62 6.44
N LEU A 161 -13.60 13.16 5.55
CA LEU A 161 -13.72 13.42 4.13
C LEU A 161 -14.92 12.69 3.54
N ARG A 162 -15.40 13.17 2.39
CA ARG A 162 -16.52 12.57 1.68
C ARG A 162 -16.02 11.74 0.52
N ALA A 163 -16.72 10.62 0.29
CA ALA A 163 -16.48 9.68 -0.80
C ALA A 163 -15.05 9.12 -0.83
N GLY A 164 -14.96 7.80 -0.86
CA GLY A 164 -13.76 7.04 -1.15
C GLY A 164 -13.86 6.43 -2.53
N LYS A 165 -13.08 5.36 -2.75
CA LYS A 165 -13.28 4.45 -3.87
C LYS A 165 -14.54 3.62 -3.63
N GLY A 166 -15.40 3.50 -4.67
CA GLY A 166 -16.66 2.74 -4.62
C GLY A 166 -17.82 3.47 -5.27
#